data_5b69db4ecf6128c0c97a2b2cecda8c31
#
_entry.id   5b69db4ecf6128c0c97a2b2cecda8c31
#
_cell.length_a   1.000
_cell.length_b   1.000
_cell.length_c   1.000
_cell.angle_alpha   90.00
_cell.angle_beta   90.00
_cell.angle_gamma   90.00
#
_symmetry.space_group_name_H-M   'P 1'
#
loop_
_entity.id
_entity.type
_entity.pdbx_description
1 polymer ?
#
loop_
_entity_poly.entity_id
_entity_poly.type
_entity_poly.pdbx_seq_one_letter_code
_entity_poly.pdbx_strand_id
1 'polypeptide(L)'
;MGKTRIGIGDEKMESVVSLGKKTLKALKKGGIKGTAEKTISYIHTARIRAEQIKYVGKTYKDVLFINGCDYTALPHPPRYRVQHQMEQLKANNLDCDENFYMHLDINQVRNYRVFVIFRCPYTEEMGKFVRLAKKLNKTVIYDIDDLVIDTKYTDTIKFLDTMSKEEREGYDQGVRDMQKLMCMCDAVVTTTEGLANELKKYVPEVYINRNTASEEMLELSEKAYKQKKAEKKNPSRSVVKMGSFSGSITHNDDFILIQPAVEKIMKKYDQVELHIAGILDIPEEFKEFKDRVIAHPFMNWKELPSLIAEMDINLAPIEESIFNEAKSENKWVEAALVRVPTIASKVGAFDRMIENGKTGVLCTSNEEWYTQLEKLVLNSEWRSQLGRNAYRYCSKKCVTLY
;
A
#
# COMPACT_ATOMS: atom_id res chain seq x y z
N MET A 1 55.02 18.12 -11.89
CA MET A 1 54.29 18.89 -10.87
C MET A 1 53.29 19.80 -11.58
N GLY A 2 52.05 19.45 -11.61
CA GLY A 2 50.95 20.23 -12.17
C GLY A 2 49.71 19.97 -11.32
N LYS A 3 49.36 20.87 -10.41
CA LYS A 3 48.17 20.83 -9.58
C LYS A 3 46.98 21.28 -10.41
N THR A 4 46.12 20.35 -10.77
CA THR A 4 44.80 20.67 -11.35
C THR A 4 43.87 21.06 -10.18
N ARG A 5 43.55 22.34 -10.05
CA ARG A 5 42.49 22.86 -9.18
C ARG A 5 41.15 22.56 -9.90
N ILE A 6 40.39 21.65 -9.34
CA ILE A 6 38.99 21.41 -9.76
C ILE A 6 38.15 22.53 -9.13
N GLY A 7 37.52 23.35 -9.99
CA GLY A 7 36.73 24.49 -9.61
C GLY A 7 35.40 24.10 -8.93
N ILE A 8 35.38 24.18 -7.60
CA ILE A 8 34.20 24.01 -6.76
C ILE A 8 33.30 25.29 -6.73
N GLY A 9 33.77 26.37 -7.38
CA GLY A 9 33.13 27.70 -7.33
C GLY A 9 31.95 27.90 -8.27
N ASP A 10 32.00 27.33 -9.48
CA ASP A 10 31.03 27.66 -10.53
C ASP A 10 29.69 26.90 -10.37
N GLU A 11 29.70 25.64 -9.92
CA GLU A 11 28.47 24.90 -9.66
C GLU A 11 27.62 25.49 -8.51
N LYS A 12 28.24 26.08 -7.48
CA LYS A 12 27.51 26.73 -6.38
C LYS A 12 26.80 28.01 -6.85
N MET A 13 27.38 28.75 -7.77
CA MET A 13 26.80 30.01 -8.27
C MET A 13 25.65 29.77 -9.24
N GLU A 14 25.74 28.75 -10.10
CA GLU A 14 24.63 28.33 -10.97
C GLU A 14 23.44 27.82 -10.17
N SER A 15 23.66 27.09 -9.07
CA SER A 15 22.58 26.56 -8.22
C SER A 15 21.79 27.68 -7.53
N VAL A 16 22.44 28.76 -7.07
CA VAL A 16 21.79 29.90 -6.39
C VAL A 16 20.97 30.74 -7.39
N VAL A 17 21.50 30.97 -8.60
CA VAL A 17 20.78 31.69 -9.66
C VAL A 17 19.58 30.90 -10.17
N SER A 18 19.74 29.59 -10.33
CA SER A 18 18.64 28.69 -10.71
C SER A 18 17.56 28.60 -9.64
N LEU A 19 17.94 28.60 -8.37
CA LEU A 19 17.01 28.64 -7.22
C LEU A 19 16.21 29.94 -7.21
N GLY A 20 16.86 31.07 -7.37
CA GLY A 20 16.21 32.38 -7.46
C GLY A 20 15.18 32.48 -8.59
N LYS A 21 15.49 31.94 -9.78
CA LYS A 21 14.55 31.87 -10.91
C LYS A 21 13.36 30.96 -10.63
N LYS A 22 13.56 29.79 -10.00
CA LYS A 22 12.50 28.86 -9.62
C LYS A 22 11.60 29.45 -8.53
N THR A 23 12.18 30.14 -7.55
CA THR A 23 11.43 30.83 -6.48
C THR A 23 10.56 31.95 -7.02
N LEU A 24 11.07 32.77 -7.94
CA LEU A 24 10.30 33.81 -8.62
C LEU A 24 9.15 33.25 -9.46
N LYS A 25 9.34 32.09 -10.13
CA LYS A 25 8.32 31.41 -10.90
C LYS A 25 7.24 30.79 -10.00
N ALA A 26 7.63 30.30 -8.82
CA ALA A 26 6.72 29.74 -7.82
C ALA A 26 5.87 30.83 -7.15
N LEU A 27 6.45 31.99 -6.83
CA LEU A 27 5.72 33.18 -6.33
C LEU A 27 4.64 33.66 -7.30
N LYS A 28 4.91 33.62 -8.60
CA LYS A 28 3.94 34.00 -9.62
C LYS A 28 2.77 33.04 -9.80
N LYS A 29 2.96 31.71 -9.47
CA LYS A 29 1.94 30.66 -9.66
C LYS A 29 1.21 30.24 -8.39
N GLY A 30 1.80 30.33 -7.23
CA GLY A 30 1.26 29.68 -6.00
C GLY A 30 1.16 30.57 -4.76
N GLY A 31 1.42 31.87 -4.84
CA GLY A 31 1.41 32.78 -3.69
C GLY A 31 2.51 32.48 -2.66
N ILE A 32 2.52 33.26 -1.57
CA ILE A 32 3.58 33.22 -0.53
C ILE A 32 3.65 31.86 0.18
N LYS A 33 2.49 31.26 0.52
CA LYS A 33 2.43 30.00 1.30
C LYS A 33 2.96 28.80 0.49
N GLY A 34 2.51 28.62 -0.73
CA GLY A 34 2.99 27.52 -1.61
C GLY A 34 4.46 27.66 -2.02
N THR A 35 5.00 28.90 -2.02
CA THR A 35 6.42 29.14 -2.29
C THR A 35 7.28 28.79 -1.08
N ALA A 36 6.82 29.10 0.13
CA ALA A 36 7.53 28.74 1.37
C ALA A 36 7.64 27.21 1.52
N GLU A 37 6.56 26.47 1.29
CA GLU A 37 6.55 25.01 1.36
C GLU A 37 7.52 24.37 0.33
N LYS A 38 7.50 24.84 -0.92
CA LYS A 38 8.44 24.36 -1.95
C LYS A 38 9.89 24.70 -1.63
N THR A 39 10.15 25.87 -1.04
CA THR A 39 11.50 26.28 -0.66
C THR A 39 12.01 25.42 0.52
N ILE A 40 11.17 25.15 1.52
CA ILE A 40 11.51 24.28 2.65
C ILE A 40 11.79 22.85 2.14
N SER A 41 10.94 22.31 1.28
CA SER A 41 11.14 21.00 0.66
C SER A 41 12.46 20.93 -0.13
N TYR A 42 12.79 21.98 -0.91
CA TYR A 42 14.05 22.03 -1.64
C TYR A 42 15.27 22.08 -0.71
N ILE A 43 15.22 22.90 0.33
CA ILE A 43 16.31 23.00 1.32
C ILE A 43 16.49 21.67 2.04
N HIS A 44 15.40 21.03 2.44
CA HIS A 44 15.43 19.72 3.08
C HIS A 44 16.05 18.65 2.16
N THR A 45 15.63 18.61 0.89
CA THR A 45 16.19 17.72 -0.13
C THR A 45 17.69 17.95 -0.34
N ALA A 46 18.11 19.22 -0.45
CA ALA A 46 19.52 19.58 -0.62
C ALA A 46 20.37 19.18 0.59
N ARG A 47 19.82 19.32 1.80
CA ARG A 47 20.50 18.89 3.03
C ARG A 47 20.67 17.39 3.10
N ILE A 48 19.63 16.61 2.80
CA ILE A 48 19.69 15.15 2.76
C ILE A 48 20.73 14.69 1.72
N ARG A 49 20.71 15.24 0.50
CA ARG A 49 21.73 14.95 -0.51
C ARG A 49 23.14 15.24 -0.03
N ALA A 50 23.36 16.36 0.62
CA ALA A 50 24.68 16.72 1.15
C ALA A 50 25.16 15.77 2.24
N GLU A 51 24.26 15.27 3.08
CA GLU A 51 24.56 14.25 4.09
C GLU A 51 24.88 12.90 3.45
N GLN A 52 24.12 12.47 2.44
CA GLN A 52 24.35 11.21 1.73
C GLN A 52 25.68 11.19 0.97
N ILE A 53 26.08 12.28 0.32
CA ILE A 53 27.38 12.38 -0.39
C ILE A 53 28.56 12.08 0.54
N LYS A 54 28.48 12.40 1.83
CA LYS A 54 29.53 12.11 2.80
C LYS A 54 29.82 10.62 2.98
N TYR A 55 28.85 9.77 2.64
CA TYR A 55 28.94 8.31 2.82
C TYR A 55 29.17 7.54 1.52
N VAL A 56 29.12 8.22 0.37
CA VAL A 56 29.33 7.57 -0.94
C VAL A 56 30.69 6.88 -1.00
N GLY A 57 30.70 5.59 -1.34
CA GLY A 57 31.92 4.78 -1.47
C GLY A 57 32.59 4.36 -0.16
N LYS A 58 32.02 4.71 1.01
CA LYS A 58 32.57 4.34 2.32
C LYS A 58 32.08 2.98 2.82
N THR A 59 30.90 2.55 2.37
CA THR A 59 30.29 1.27 2.73
C THR A 59 29.77 0.58 1.49
N TYR A 60 29.82 -0.76 1.49
CA TYR A 60 29.24 -1.57 0.44
C TYR A 60 28.19 -2.47 1.07
N LYS A 61 26.96 -2.38 0.56
CA LYS A 61 25.79 -3.11 1.04
C LYS A 61 25.14 -3.92 -0.07
N ASP A 62 24.22 -4.80 0.29
CA ASP A 62 23.60 -5.69 -0.67
C ASP A 62 22.53 -4.98 -1.49
N VAL A 63 21.57 -4.30 -0.86
CA VAL A 63 20.38 -3.77 -1.55
C VAL A 63 20.12 -2.31 -1.19
N LEU A 64 19.83 -1.49 -2.20
CA LEU A 64 19.22 -0.17 -2.03
C LEU A 64 17.79 -0.20 -2.55
N PHE A 65 16.82 0.08 -1.67
CA PHE A 65 15.46 0.41 -2.08
C PHE A 65 15.38 1.88 -2.48
N ILE A 66 14.87 2.13 -3.68
CA ILE A 66 14.63 3.48 -4.20
C ILE A 66 13.12 3.66 -4.22
N ASN A 67 12.61 4.41 -3.24
CA ASN A 67 11.19 4.61 -3.01
C ASN A 67 10.67 5.78 -3.86
N GLY A 68 9.65 5.54 -4.68
CA GLY A 68 8.97 6.58 -5.48
C GLY A 68 7.79 7.26 -4.78
N CYS A 69 7.36 6.74 -3.63
CA CYS A 69 6.22 7.27 -2.89
C CYS A 69 6.64 8.16 -1.73
N ASP A 70 5.97 9.30 -1.58
CA ASP A 70 6.09 10.12 -0.38
C ASP A 70 5.24 9.49 0.74
N TYR A 71 5.87 9.18 1.87
CA TYR A 71 5.19 8.61 3.05
C TYR A 71 4.10 9.51 3.65
N THR A 72 4.15 10.81 3.39
CA THR A 72 3.11 11.74 3.88
C THR A 72 1.87 11.72 2.99
N ALA A 73 2.04 11.50 1.69
CA ALA A 73 0.94 11.47 0.73
C ALA A 73 0.38 10.06 0.52
N LEU A 74 1.25 9.03 0.55
CA LEU A 74 0.88 7.65 0.28
C LEU A 74 1.65 6.69 1.21
N PRO A 75 1.27 6.60 2.51
CA PRO A 75 2.08 5.89 3.52
C PRO A 75 2.00 4.37 3.42
N HIS A 76 0.90 3.80 2.92
CA HIS A 76 0.64 2.37 3.01
C HIS A 76 1.47 1.52 2.04
N PRO A 77 1.54 1.81 0.72
CA PRO A 77 2.28 0.98 -0.21
C PRO A 77 3.77 0.86 0.11
N PRO A 78 4.53 1.95 0.41
CA PRO A 78 5.95 1.82 0.71
C PRO A 78 6.21 1.08 2.03
N ARG A 79 5.27 1.08 2.99
CA ARG A 79 5.37 0.24 4.18
C ARG A 79 5.48 -1.24 3.82
N TYR A 80 4.58 -1.75 2.98
CA TYR A 80 4.59 -3.15 2.56
C TYR A 80 5.74 -3.46 1.58
N ARG A 81 5.97 -2.56 0.62
CA ARG A 81 6.87 -2.84 -0.51
C ARG A 81 8.31 -2.43 -0.29
N VAL A 82 8.58 -1.55 0.68
CA VAL A 82 9.93 -1.14 1.04
C VAL A 82 10.27 -1.63 2.44
N GLN A 83 9.58 -1.14 3.49
CA GLN A 83 9.96 -1.41 4.87
C GLN A 83 9.85 -2.90 5.24
N HIS A 84 8.73 -3.56 4.91
CA HIS A 84 8.57 -4.98 5.22
C HIS A 84 9.49 -5.88 4.38
N GLN A 85 9.78 -5.51 3.12
CA GLN A 85 10.78 -6.25 2.34
C GLN A 85 12.21 -6.05 2.89
N MET A 86 12.54 -4.85 3.36
CA MET A 86 13.81 -4.63 4.07
C MET A 86 13.91 -5.49 5.33
N GLU A 87 12.83 -5.67 6.07
CA GLU A 87 12.78 -6.56 7.22
C GLU A 87 13.02 -8.02 6.81
N GLN A 88 12.39 -8.50 5.71
CA GLN A 88 12.64 -9.82 5.14
C GLN A 88 14.12 -10.03 4.76
N LEU A 89 14.72 -9.04 4.10
CA LEU A 89 16.13 -9.11 3.70
C LEU A 89 17.06 -9.14 4.91
N LYS A 90 16.82 -8.28 5.89
CA LYS A 90 17.60 -8.25 7.15
C LYS A 90 17.49 -9.54 7.94
N ALA A 91 16.31 -10.16 8.00
CA ALA A 91 16.11 -11.46 8.60
C ALA A 91 16.92 -12.57 7.90
N ASN A 92 17.28 -12.37 6.63
CA ASN A 92 18.14 -13.25 5.83
C ASN A 92 19.61 -12.76 5.75
N ASN A 93 20.04 -11.91 6.67
CA ASN A 93 21.40 -11.36 6.77
C ASN A 93 21.86 -10.58 5.53
N LEU A 94 20.92 -9.91 4.84
CA LEU A 94 21.23 -9.00 3.74
C LEU A 94 21.14 -7.56 4.23
N ASP A 95 22.20 -6.79 4.05
CA ASP A 95 22.24 -5.37 4.38
C ASP A 95 21.49 -4.54 3.34
N CYS A 96 20.56 -3.73 3.81
CA CYS A 96 19.76 -2.89 2.93
C CYS A 96 19.50 -1.50 3.52
N ASP A 97 19.37 -0.54 2.62
CA ASP A 97 18.99 0.85 2.91
C ASP A 97 17.80 1.27 2.04
N GLU A 98 17.16 2.35 2.44
CA GLU A 98 16.14 3.04 1.66
C GLU A 98 16.58 4.45 1.30
N ASN A 99 16.22 4.90 0.09
CA ASN A 99 16.35 6.29 -0.31
C ASN A 99 15.12 6.71 -1.11
N PHE A 100 14.66 7.95 -0.93
CA PHE A 100 13.61 8.53 -1.78
C PHE A 100 14.21 8.91 -3.13
N TYR A 101 13.53 8.58 -4.24
CA TYR A 101 14.08 8.73 -5.59
C TYR A 101 14.56 10.15 -5.92
N MET A 102 13.90 11.19 -5.38
CA MET A 102 14.30 12.59 -5.58
C MET A 102 15.60 12.97 -4.84
N HIS A 103 16.03 12.16 -3.88
CA HIS A 103 17.26 12.35 -3.11
C HIS A 103 18.42 11.48 -3.61
N LEU A 104 18.17 10.67 -4.66
CA LEU A 104 19.15 9.73 -5.18
C LEU A 104 20.35 10.48 -5.78
N ASP A 105 21.57 10.10 -5.35
CA ASP A 105 22.84 10.51 -5.96
C ASP A 105 23.33 9.38 -6.87
N ILE A 106 23.70 9.71 -8.10
CA ILE A 106 24.18 8.73 -9.08
C ILE A 106 25.40 7.94 -8.60
N ASN A 107 26.23 8.53 -7.72
CA ASN A 107 27.40 7.85 -7.17
C ASN A 107 27.06 6.70 -6.22
N GLN A 108 25.84 6.69 -5.64
CA GLN A 108 25.37 5.60 -4.78
C GLN A 108 25.31 4.26 -5.53
N VAL A 109 25.28 4.28 -6.87
CA VAL A 109 25.34 3.05 -7.69
C VAL A 109 26.55 2.16 -7.34
N ARG A 110 27.63 2.74 -6.81
CA ARG A 110 28.85 2.01 -6.43
C ARG A 110 28.77 1.33 -5.08
N ASN A 111 27.78 1.71 -4.25
CA ASN A 111 27.70 1.28 -2.86
C ASN A 111 26.84 0.03 -2.65
N TYR A 112 26.13 -0.43 -3.69
CA TYR A 112 25.19 -1.54 -3.57
C TYR A 112 25.35 -2.55 -4.72
N ARG A 113 24.89 -3.78 -4.48
CA ARG A 113 24.86 -4.86 -5.49
C ARG A 113 23.59 -4.85 -6.29
N VAL A 114 22.44 -4.61 -5.61
CA VAL A 114 21.07 -4.68 -6.16
C VAL A 114 20.32 -3.40 -5.87
N PHE A 115 19.50 -2.96 -6.79
CA PHE A 115 18.60 -1.83 -6.63
C PHE A 115 17.18 -2.32 -6.82
N VAL A 116 16.30 -2.02 -5.84
CA VAL A 116 14.87 -2.27 -5.93
C VAL A 116 14.17 -0.92 -6.05
N ILE A 117 13.55 -0.65 -7.18
CA ILE A 117 12.93 0.63 -7.51
C ILE A 117 11.41 0.47 -7.35
N PHE A 118 10.84 1.07 -6.30
CA PHE A 118 9.41 0.95 -5.99
C PHE A 118 8.63 2.17 -6.51
N ARG A 119 7.68 1.95 -7.44
CA ARG A 119 6.75 2.96 -8.01
C ARG A 119 7.43 4.27 -8.41
N CYS A 120 8.68 4.26 -8.84
CA CYS A 120 9.35 5.48 -9.30
C CYS A 120 8.94 5.81 -10.74
N PRO A 121 8.61 7.07 -11.04
CA PRO A 121 8.46 7.52 -12.42
C PRO A 121 9.84 7.62 -13.11
N TYR A 122 9.84 7.54 -14.43
CA TYR A 122 11.03 7.88 -15.20
C TYR A 122 11.35 9.38 -15.06
N THR A 123 12.58 9.65 -14.70
CA THR A 123 13.24 10.97 -14.87
C THR A 123 14.56 10.75 -15.60
N GLU A 124 15.16 11.79 -16.15
CA GLU A 124 16.48 11.66 -16.77
C GLU A 124 17.55 11.17 -15.79
N GLU A 125 17.46 11.59 -14.51
CA GLU A 125 18.35 11.14 -13.44
C GLU A 125 18.17 9.65 -13.16
N MET A 126 16.92 9.19 -13.02
CA MET A 126 16.61 7.78 -12.82
C MET A 126 17.05 6.91 -14.01
N GLY A 127 16.80 7.40 -15.23
CA GLY A 127 17.25 6.73 -16.44
C GLY A 127 18.78 6.62 -16.52
N LYS A 128 19.53 7.67 -16.16
CA LYS A 128 20.99 7.64 -16.07
C LYS A 128 21.46 6.68 -15.01
N PHE A 129 20.81 6.67 -13.83
CA PHE A 129 21.14 5.76 -12.74
C PHE A 129 21.01 4.30 -13.15
N VAL A 130 19.87 3.92 -13.74
CA VAL A 130 19.62 2.54 -14.22
C VAL A 130 20.64 2.14 -15.28
N ARG A 131 20.89 2.99 -16.29
CA ARG A 131 21.91 2.68 -17.31
C ARG A 131 23.29 2.51 -16.72
N LEU A 132 23.69 3.33 -15.75
CA LEU A 132 24.98 3.19 -15.08
C LEU A 132 25.06 1.94 -14.22
N ALA A 133 24.00 1.60 -13.49
CA ALA A 133 23.92 0.38 -12.70
C ALA A 133 24.13 -0.87 -13.60
N LYS A 134 23.41 -0.94 -14.71
CA LYS A 134 23.56 -2.04 -15.69
C LYS A 134 24.95 -2.09 -16.31
N LYS A 135 25.55 -0.93 -16.66
CA LYS A 135 26.92 -0.86 -17.16
C LYS A 135 27.95 -1.38 -16.14
N LEU A 136 27.65 -1.25 -14.86
CA LEU A 136 28.48 -1.76 -13.75
C LEU A 136 28.10 -3.21 -13.33
N ASN A 137 27.32 -3.92 -14.15
CA ASN A 137 26.81 -5.26 -13.86
C ASN A 137 26.08 -5.39 -12.53
N LYS A 138 25.33 -4.34 -12.14
CA LYS A 138 24.43 -4.34 -10.98
C LYS A 138 23.05 -4.79 -11.43
N THR A 139 22.35 -5.51 -10.57
CA THR A 139 20.94 -5.89 -10.80
C THR A 139 20.00 -4.78 -10.44
N VAL A 140 19.07 -4.47 -11.33
CA VAL A 140 18.03 -3.45 -11.12
C VAL A 140 16.66 -4.09 -11.26
N ILE A 141 15.89 -4.09 -10.19
CA ILE A 141 14.57 -4.67 -10.10
C ILE A 141 13.55 -3.53 -9.94
N TYR A 142 12.46 -3.58 -10.69
CA TYR A 142 11.31 -2.69 -10.46
C TYR A 142 10.29 -3.39 -9.56
N ASP A 143 9.78 -2.70 -8.55
CA ASP A 143 8.72 -3.22 -7.68
C ASP A 143 7.44 -2.41 -7.87
N ILE A 144 6.33 -3.11 -8.06
CA ILE A 144 5.01 -2.50 -8.19
C ILE A 144 3.94 -3.42 -7.61
N ASP A 145 3.02 -2.84 -6.85
CA ASP A 145 1.98 -3.55 -6.10
C ASP A 145 0.55 -3.29 -6.58
N ASP A 146 0.40 -2.46 -7.63
CA ASP A 146 -0.89 -2.11 -8.21
C ASP A 146 -0.80 -2.01 -9.75
N LEU A 147 -1.92 -2.12 -10.44
CA LEU A 147 -1.97 -2.15 -11.91
C LEU A 147 -1.99 -0.72 -12.51
N VAL A 148 -1.03 0.11 -12.08
CA VAL A 148 -0.85 1.51 -12.51
C VAL A 148 0.35 1.68 -13.45
N ILE A 149 0.44 0.78 -14.44
CA ILE A 149 1.57 0.68 -15.38
C ILE A 149 1.19 1.00 -16.83
N ASP A 150 -0.08 1.16 -17.12
CA ASP A 150 -0.58 1.50 -18.45
C ASP A 150 -1.96 2.15 -18.29
N THR A 151 -2.22 3.21 -19.05
CA THR A 151 -3.49 3.97 -18.97
C THR A 151 -4.70 3.12 -19.34
N LYS A 152 -4.54 2.08 -20.16
CA LYS A 152 -5.64 1.14 -20.49
C LYS A 152 -6.22 0.43 -19.25
N TYR A 153 -5.44 0.28 -18.18
CA TYR A 153 -5.94 -0.28 -16.92
C TYR A 153 -6.52 0.82 -16.03
N THR A 154 -5.85 1.97 -15.98
CA THR A 154 -6.30 3.09 -15.13
C THR A 154 -7.54 3.76 -15.68
N ASP A 155 -7.81 3.67 -16.97
CA ASP A 155 -9.07 4.13 -17.60
C ASP A 155 -10.32 3.41 -17.06
N THR A 156 -10.15 2.28 -16.37
CA THR A 156 -11.26 1.57 -15.72
C THR A 156 -11.56 2.06 -14.29
N ILE A 157 -10.74 2.96 -13.76
CA ILE A 157 -10.88 3.50 -12.40
C ILE A 157 -11.82 4.72 -12.42
N LYS A 158 -13.08 4.53 -12.03
CA LYS A 158 -14.13 5.56 -12.06
C LYS A 158 -13.75 6.85 -11.31
N PHE A 159 -13.00 6.74 -10.21
CA PHE A 159 -12.55 7.92 -9.46
C PHE A 159 -11.71 8.88 -10.33
N LEU A 160 -10.96 8.38 -11.30
CA LEU A 160 -10.16 9.22 -12.19
C LEU A 160 -11.02 10.08 -13.13
N ASP A 161 -12.28 9.71 -13.34
CA ASP A 161 -13.23 10.50 -14.13
C ASP A 161 -13.67 11.78 -13.40
N THR A 162 -13.45 11.86 -12.09
CA THR A 162 -13.75 13.05 -11.29
C THR A 162 -12.63 14.10 -11.32
N MET A 163 -11.47 13.76 -11.88
CA MET A 163 -10.33 14.65 -11.99
C MET A 163 -10.53 15.71 -13.09
N SER A 164 -9.95 16.88 -12.87
CA SER A 164 -9.81 17.86 -13.97
C SER A 164 -8.93 17.28 -15.09
N LYS A 165 -9.06 17.82 -16.28
CA LYS A 165 -8.27 17.38 -17.44
C LYS A 165 -6.76 17.47 -17.19
N GLU A 166 -6.31 18.51 -16.51
CA GLU A 166 -4.90 18.69 -16.17
C GLU A 166 -4.40 17.69 -15.13
N GLU A 167 -5.20 17.40 -14.12
CA GLU A 167 -4.89 16.37 -13.10
C GLU A 167 -4.84 14.98 -13.73
N ARG A 168 -5.82 14.65 -14.59
CA ARG A 168 -5.85 13.39 -15.31
C ARG A 168 -4.64 13.21 -16.20
N GLU A 169 -4.26 14.22 -17.01
CA GLU A 169 -3.06 14.15 -17.85
C GLU A 169 -1.79 14.00 -17.03
N GLY A 170 -1.69 14.69 -15.88
CA GLY A 170 -0.58 14.53 -14.96
C GLY A 170 -0.48 13.11 -14.38
N TYR A 171 -1.62 12.51 -14.01
CA TYR A 171 -1.70 11.13 -13.55
C TYR A 171 -1.27 10.14 -14.62
N ASP A 172 -1.82 10.27 -15.83
CA ASP A 172 -1.53 9.41 -16.97
C ASP A 172 -0.07 9.50 -17.39
N GLN A 173 0.53 10.70 -17.33
CA GLN A 173 1.96 10.87 -17.57
C GLN A 173 2.79 10.14 -16.52
N GLY A 174 2.40 10.20 -15.25
CA GLY A 174 3.03 9.43 -14.16
C GLY A 174 2.99 7.92 -14.41
N VAL A 175 1.85 7.40 -14.87
CA VAL A 175 1.68 5.98 -15.26
C VAL A 175 2.63 5.60 -16.39
N ARG A 176 2.68 6.42 -17.47
CA ARG A 176 3.60 6.20 -18.60
C ARG A 176 5.06 6.23 -18.17
N ASP A 177 5.41 7.13 -17.26
CA ASP A 177 6.79 7.26 -16.76
C ASP A 177 7.17 6.07 -15.84
N MET A 178 6.25 5.54 -15.04
CA MET A 178 6.47 4.30 -14.30
C MET A 178 6.69 3.12 -15.24
N GLN A 179 5.86 2.93 -16.26
CA GLN A 179 6.03 1.88 -17.27
C GLN A 179 7.39 2.00 -17.97
N LYS A 180 7.76 3.21 -18.40
CA LYS A 180 9.04 3.46 -19.08
C LYS A 180 10.23 3.05 -18.21
N LEU A 181 10.25 3.42 -16.93
CA LEU A 181 11.34 3.05 -16.03
C LEU A 181 11.35 1.55 -15.73
N MET A 182 10.18 0.95 -15.52
CA MET A 182 10.00 -0.48 -15.31
C MET A 182 10.62 -1.30 -16.47
N CYS A 183 10.33 -0.93 -17.71
CA CYS A 183 10.87 -1.62 -18.89
C CYS A 183 12.39 -1.44 -19.08
N MET A 184 13.03 -0.55 -18.34
CA MET A 184 14.50 -0.42 -18.33
C MET A 184 15.18 -1.38 -17.34
N CYS A 185 14.44 -1.92 -16.37
CA CYS A 185 14.95 -2.78 -15.31
C CYS A 185 15.20 -4.23 -15.82
N ASP A 186 15.92 -5.02 -15.05
CA ASP A 186 16.26 -6.40 -15.40
C ASP A 186 15.11 -7.37 -15.10
N ALA A 187 14.33 -7.07 -14.06
CA ALA A 187 13.18 -7.85 -13.62
C ALA A 187 12.15 -6.96 -12.92
N VAL A 188 10.96 -7.52 -12.72
CA VAL A 188 9.90 -6.91 -11.92
C VAL A 188 9.52 -7.83 -10.77
N VAL A 189 9.33 -7.26 -9.60
CA VAL A 189 8.73 -7.92 -8.43
C VAL A 189 7.36 -7.32 -8.18
N THR A 190 6.39 -8.18 -7.86
CA THR A 190 5.01 -7.76 -7.61
C THR A 190 4.34 -8.59 -6.52
N THR A 191 3.07 -8.30 -6.22
CA THR A 191 2.36 -8.85 -5.06
C THR A 191 1.55 -10.11 -5.34
N THR A 192 0.94 -10.21 -6.54
CA THR A 192 -0.08 -11.23 -6.82
C THR A 192 0.13 -11.87 -8.19
N GLU A 193 -0.46 -13.05 -8.40
CA GLU A 193 -0.47 -13.74 -9.68
C GLU A 193 -1.24 -12.93 -10.75
N GLY A 194 -2.35 -12.29 -10.36
CA GLY A 194 -3.13 -11.44 -11.27
C GLY A 194 -2.28 -10.33 -11.83
N LEU A 195 -1.58 -9.59 -10.95
CA LEU A 195 -0.69 -8.52 -11.36
C LEU A 195 0.52 -9.04 -12.15
N ALA A 196 1.11 -10.15 -11.74
CA ALA A 196 2.25 -10.75 -12.45
C ALA A 196 1.89 -11.17 -13.89
N ASN A 197 0.69 -11.70 -14.11
CA ASN A 197 0.22 -12.07 -15.44
C ASN A 197 0.09 -10.86 -16.38
N GLU A 198 -0.37 -9.73 -15.85
CA GLU A 198 -0.43 -8.48 -16.61
C GLU A 198 0.96 -7.91 -16.89
N LEU A 199 1.86 -7.92 -15.90
CA LEU A 199 3.24 -7.41 -16.03
C LEU A 199 4.08 -8.21 -17.04
N LYS A 200 3.87 -9.52 -17.16
CA LYS A 200 4.55 -10.38 -18.15
C LYS A 200 4.30 -9.96 -19.60
N LYS A 201 3.27 -9.14 -19.86
CA LYS A 201 3.01 -8.57 -21.19
C LYS A 201 4.01 -7.46 -21.57
N TYR A 202 4.74 -6.91 -20.59
CA TYR A 202 5.69 -5.78 -20.76
C TYR A 202 7.14 -6.19 -20.52
N VAL A 203 7.38 -7.12 -19.58
CA VAL A 203 8.73 -7.56 -19.18
C VAL A 203 8.75 -9.09 -19.05
N PRO A 204 9.85 -9.75 -19.49
CA PRO A 204 9.92 -11.21 -19.49
C PRO A 204 10.07 -11.80 -18.08
N GLU A 205 10.79 -11.10 -17.19
CA GLU A 205 11.16 -11.59 -15.87
C GLU A 205 10.28 -10.93 -14.78
N VAL A 206 9.29 -11.68 -14.29
CA VAL A 206 8.36 -11.21 -13.25
C VAL A 206 8.31 -12.22 -12.12
N TYR A 207 8.56 -11.74 -10.89
CA TYR A 207 8.56 -12.53 -9.68
C TYR A 207 7.47 -12.04 -8.72
N ILE A 208 6.92 -12.96 -7.92
CA ILE A 208 5.91 -12.64 -6.91
C ILE A 208 6.57 -12.66 -5.55
N ASN A 209 6.54 -11.52 -4.86
CA ASN A 209 6.78 -11.38 -3.43
C ASN A 209 5.55 -10.72 -2.80
N ARG A 210 4.70 -11.54 -2.16
CA ARG A 210 3.44 -11.07 -1.58
C ARG A 210 3.66 -10.04 -0.48
N ASN A 211 2.65 -9.23 -0.21
CA ASN A 211 2.64 -8.40 0.97
C ASN A 211 2.63 -9.27 2.22
N THR A 212 3.48 -8.94 3.17
CA THR A 212 3.63 -9.64 4.44
C THR A 212 3.50 -8.68 5.60
N ALA A 213 3.03 -9.16 6.74
CA ALA A 213 3.00 -8.37 7.97
C ALA A 213 4.39 -8.32 8.61
N SER A 214 4.82 -7.14 9.06
CA SER A 214 6.05 -6.97 9.83
C SER A 214 5.94 -7.54 11.25
N GLU A 215 7.08 -7.67 11.92
CA GLU A 215 7.14 -8.05 13.34
C GLU A 215 6.33 -7.06 14.21
N GLU A 216 6.51 -5.74 13.99
CA GLU A 216 5.73 -4.71 14.70
C GLU A 216 4.21 -4.89 14.48
N MET A 217 3.78 -5.18 13.25
CA MET A 217 2.37 -5.41 12.94
C MET A 217 1.84 -6.65 13.64
N LEU A 218 2.63 -7.72 13.72
CA LEU A 218 2.28 -8.94 14.44
C LEU A 218 2.14 -8.69 15.95
N GLU A 219 3.08 -7.95 16.55
CA GLU A 219 3.06 -7.59 17.97
C GLU A 219 1.84 -6.73 18.34
N LEU A 220 1.55 -5.70 17.53
CA LEU A 220 0.38 -4.83 17.71
C LEU A 220 -0.92 -5.63 17.59
N SER A 221 -1.00 -6.55 16.63
CA SER A 221 -2.16 -7.41 16.43
C SER A 221 -2.37 -8.38 17.62
N GLU A 222 -1.31 -8.97 18.14
CA GLU A 222 -1.39 -9.86 19.30
C GLU A 222 -1.78 -9.10 20.58
N LYS A 223 -1.27 -7.88 20.76
CA LYS A 223 -1.67 -6.99 21.86
C LYS A 223 -3.16 -6.65 21.77
N ALA A 224 -3.65 -6.24 20.60
CA ALA A 224 -5.05 -5.91 20.36
C ALA A 224 -5.98 -7.11 20.67
N TYR A 225 -5.63 -8.29 20.18
CA TYR A 225 -6.38 -9.51 20.45
C TYR A 225 -6.45 -9.84 21.95
N LYS A 226 -5.34 -9.71 22.69
CA LYS A 226 -5.29 -9.96 24.14
C LYS A 226 -6.16 -8.96 24.91
N GLN A 227 -6.17 -7.70 24.54
CA GLN A 227 -7.01 -6.66 25.13
C GLN A 227 -8.49 -6.99 24.94
N LYS A 228 -8.94 -7.24 23.71
CA LYS A 228 -10.33 -7.66 23.43
C LYS A 228 -10.75 -8.89 24.25
N LYS A 229 -9.87 -9.89 24.34
CA LYS A 229 -10.16 -11.10 25.10
C LYS A 229 -10.34 -10.85 26.60
N ALA A 230 -9.61 -9.88 27.16
CA ALA A 230 -9.72 -9.49 28.56
C ALA A 230 -11.05 -8.74 28.85
N GLU A 231 -11.51 -7.91 27.91
CA GLU A 231 -12.75 -7.11 28.05
C GLU A 231 -14.01 -7.97 27.91
N LYS A 232 -14.00 -9.04 27.11
CA LYS A 232 -15.14 -9.98 26.91
C LYS A 232 -15.58 -10.74 28.18
N LYS A 233 -15.06 -10.45 29.37
CA LYS A 233 -15.48 -11.06 30.60
C LYS A 233 -16.83 -10.59 31.15
N ASN A 234 -17.47 -9.62 30.50
CA ASN A 234 -18.77 -9.10 30.89
C ASN A 234 -19.82 -9.31 29.79
N PRO A 235 -20.75 -10.28 29.88
CA PRO A 235 -21.70 -10.63 28.85
C PRO A 235 -22.97 -9.73 28.88
N SER A 236 -22.83 -8.43 28.82
CA SER A 236 -24.00 -7.56 28.64
C SER A 236 -24.19 -7.27 27.15
N ARG A 237 -25.19 -7.91 26.56
CA ARG A 237 -25.71 -7.77 25.20
C ARG A 237 -24.76 -8.28 24.09
N SER A 238 -25.21 -9.28 23.38
CA SER A 238 -24.49 -9.93 22.28
C SER A 238 -24.56 -9.10 20.98
N VAL A 239 -24.02 -7.87 21.00
CA VAL A 239 -23.85 -7.07 19.78
C VAL A 239 -22.87 -7.78 18.86
N VAL A 240 -23.20 -7.86 17.56
CA VAL A 240 -22.33 -8.38 16.52
C VAL A 240 -21.84 -7.21 15.66
N LYS A 241 -20.55 -6.96 15.67
CA LYS A 241 -19.90 -5.84 14.96
C LYS A 241 -19.34 -6.31 13.63
N MET A 242 -19.83 -5.74 12.52
CA MET A 242 -19.29 -5.92 11.20
C MET A 242 -18.40 -4.72 10.85
N GLY A 243 -17.16 -4.93 10.42
CA GLY A 243 -16.23 -3.87 10.08
C GLY A 243 -15.89 -3.84 8.60
N SER A 244 -15.94 -2.66 7.98
CA SER A 244 -15.45 -2.38 6.63
C SER A 244 -14.34 -1.34 6.70
N PHE A 245 -13.14 -1.67 6.20
CA PHE A 245 -11.94 -0.86 6.32
C PHE A 245 -11.48 -0.40 4.93
N SER A 246 -11.47 0.91 4.67
CA SER A 246 -11.11 1.49 3.38
C SER A 246 -9.90 2.41 3.50
N GLY A 247 -8.85 2.11 2.72
CA GLY A 247 -7.65 2.96 2.62
C GLY A 247 -7.78 4.10 1.60
N SER A 248 -8.80 4.08 0.74
CA SER A 248 -9.01 5.09 -0.29
C SER A 248 -10.47 5.16 -0.74
N ILE A 249 -10.85 6.29 -1.33
CA ILE A 249 -12.20 6.53 -1.88
C ILE A 249 -12.57 5.59 -3.03
N THR A 250 -11.59 4.97 -3.69
CA THR A 250 -11.83 4.01 -4.78
C THR A 250 -12.54 2.73 -4.34
N HIS A 251 -12.75 2.53 -3.03
CA HIS A 251 -13.48 1.39 -2.47
C HIS A 251 -14.96 1.64 -2.22
N ASN A 252 -15.50 2.81 -2.58
CA ASN A 252 -16.93 3.07 -2.46
C ASN A 252 -17.75 2.08 -3.32
N ASP A 253 -17.35 1.87 -4.56
CA ASP A 253 -18.00 0.92 -5.47
C ASP A 253 -17.93 -0.53 -4.94
N ASP A 254 -16.83 -0.91 -4.30
CA ASP A 254 -16.69 -2.23 -3.68
C ASP A 254 -17.73 -2.45 -2.57
N PHE A 255 -18.01 -1.43 -1.73
CA PHE A 255 -18.99 -1.56 -0.65
C PHE A 255 -20.44 -1.60 -1.17
N ILE A 256 -20.75 -0.85 -2.22
CA ILE A 256 -22.09 -0.84 -2.86
C ILE A 256 -22.51 -2.25 -3.30
N LEU A 257 -21.57 -3.10 -3.72
CA LEU A 257 -21.86 -4.48 -4.11
C LEU A 257 -22.56 -5.28 -3.01
N ILE A 258 -22.19 -5.05 -1.76
CA ILE A 258 -22.71 -5.81 -0.61
C ILE A 258 -23.77 -5.06 0.19
N GLN A 259 -24.01 -3.79 -0.17
CA GLN A 259 -24.98 -2.93 0.50
C GLN A 259 -26.34 -3.62 0.71
N PRO A 260 -26.98 -4.24 -0.30
CA PRO A 260 -28.30 -4.85 -0.11
C PRO A 260 -28.29 -6.02 0.88
N ALA A 261 -27.20 -6.79 0.92
CA ALA A 261 -27.06 -7.90 1.87
C ALA A 261 -26.86 -7.39 3.30
N VAL A 262 -26.00 -6.37 3.48
CA VAL A 262 -25.73 -5.76 4.81
C VAL A 262 -26.98 -5.08 5.34
N GLU A 263 -27.69 -4.31 4.51
CA GLU A 263 -28.96 -3.66 4.85
C GLU A 263 -30.01 -4.68 5.34
N LYS A 264 -30.19 -5.76 4.59
CA LYS A 264 -31.12 -6.85 4.93
C LYS A 264 -30.76 -7.52 6.26
N ILE A 265 -29.48 -7.70 6.56
CA ILE A 265 -29.00 -8.23 7.84
C ILE A 265 -29.32 -7.26 8.97
N MET A 266 -29.04 -5.96 8.80
CA MET A 266 -29.28 -4.94 9.82
C MET A 266 -30.78 -4.73 10.08
N LYS A 267 -31.65 -4.88 9.07
CA LYS A 267 -33.11 -4.86 9.25
C LYS A 267 -33.63 -6.06 10.05
N LYS A 268 -33.04 -7.22 9.85
CA LYS A 268 -33.47 -8.46 10.49
C LYS A 268 -32.93 -8.64 11.90
N TYR A 269 -31.73 -8.09 12.20
CA TYR A 269 -31.00 -8.33 13.44
C TYR A 269 -30.62 -7.01 14.13
N ASP A 270 -31.41 -6.58 15.10
CA ASP A 270 -31.20 -5.32 15.83
C ASP A 270 -29.89 -5.25 16.62
N GLN A 271 -29.29 -6.41 16.94
CA GLN A 271 -28.00 -6.49 17.63
C GLN A 271 -26.78 -6.33 16.69
N VAL A 272 -26.98 -6.09 15.38
CA VAL A 272 -25.88 -5.92 14.43
C VAL A 272 -25.53 -4.46 14.29
N GLU A 273 -24.23 -4.15 14.44
CA GLU A 273 -23.64 -2.83 14.16
C GLU A 273 -22.73 -2.92 12.94
N LEU A 274 -22.70 -1.85 12.15
CA LEU A 274 -21.79 -1.65 11.03
C LEU A 274 -20.77 -0.57 11.37
N HIS A 275 -19.51 -0.94 11.39
CA HIS A 275 -18.38 -0.04 11.61
C HIS A 275 -17.68 0.22 10.28
N ILE A 276 -17.54 1.49 9.90
CA ILE A 276 -16.87 1.91 8.67
C ILE A 276 -15.66 2.74 9.07
N ALA A 277 -14.48 2.32 8.64
CA ALA A 277 -13.23 3.04 8.92
C ALA A 277 -12.55 3.51 7.64
N GLY A 278 -12.11 4.77 7.66
CA GLY A 278 -11.39 5.40 6.56
C GLY A 278 -12.29 6.22 5.64
N ILE A 279 -11.97 6.22 4.34
CA ILE A 279 -12.66 7.05 3.36
C ILE A 279 -13.69 6.17 2.64
N LEU A 280 -14.94 6.27 3.08
CA LEU A 280 -16.10 5.62 2.48
C LEU A 280 -17.33 6.51 2.68
N ASP A 281 -18.04 6.79 1.59
CA ASP A 281 -19.34 7.46 1.66
C ASP A 281 -20.40 6.47 2.14
N ILE A 282 -21.08 6.82 3.24
CA ILE A 282 -22.14 5.98 3.80
C ILE A 282 -23.39 6.14 2.92
N PRO A 283 -23.88 5.06 2.28
CA PRO A 283 -25.08 5.14 1.46
C PRO A 283 -26.32 5.64 2.23
N GLU A 284 -27.20 6.37 1.53
CA GLU A 284 -28.41 6.97 2.10
C GLU A 284 -29.31 5.95 2.81
N GLU A 285 -29.37 4.73 2.31
CA GLU A 285 -30.17 3.63 2.83
C GLU A 285 -29.79 3.26 4.26
N PHE A 286 -28.54 3.55 4.67
CA PHE A 286 -28.10 3.28 6.03
C PHE A 286 -28.51 4.36 7.04
N LYS A 287 -29.13 5.48 6.60
CA LYS A 287 -29.61 6.53 7.51
C LYS A 287 -30.65 6.04 8.50
N GLU A 288 -31.46 5.04 8.13
CA GLU A 288 -32.42 4.42 9.05
C GLU A 288 -31.75 3.70 10.23
N PHE A 289 -30.49 3.29 10.08
CA PHE A 289 -29.69 2.59 11.10
C PHE A 289 -28.67 3.49 11.80
N LYS A 290 -28.84 4.81 11.76
CA LYS A 290 -27.85 5.80 12.21
C LYS A 290 -27.20 5.49 13.56
N ASP A 291 -27.94 4.94 14.51
CA ASP A 291 -27.46 4.58 15.85
C ASP A 291 -26.63 3.26 15.87
N ARG A 292 -26.62 2.54 14.75
CA ARG A 292 -25.91 1.27 14.57
C ARG A 292 -24.87 1.30 13.42
N VAL A 293 -24.70 2.46 12.77
CA VAL A 293 -23.66 2.72 11.79
C VAL A 293 -22.65 3.66 12.38
N ILE A 294 -21.47 3.16 12.67
CA ILE A 294 -20.42 3.87 13.40
C ILE A 294 -19.28 4.17 12.44
N ALA A 295 -19.08 5.44 12.13
CA ALA A 295 -17.97 5.90 11.29
C ALA A 295 -16.73 6.15 12.15
N HIS A 296 -15.59 5.63 11.69
CA HIS A 296 -14.28 5.90 12.27
C HIS A 296 -13.44 6.69 11.26
N PRO A 297 -12.75 7.75 11.70
CA PRO A 297 -11.88 8.51 10.81
C PRO A 297 -10.74 7.64 10.28
N PHE A 298 -10.11 8.12 9.21
CA PHE A 298 -8.84 7.53 8.76
C PHE A 298 -7.81 7.60 9.90
N MET A 299 -7.18 6.47 10.20
CA MET A 299 -6.30 6.34 11.36
C MET A 299 -4.91 5.86 10.98
N ASN A 300 -3.97 6.01 11.92
CA ASN A 300 -2.65 5.44 11.76
C ASN A 300 -2.74 3.90 11.72
N TRP A 301 -1.98 3.29 10.83
CA TRP A 301 -1.97 1.82 10.68
C TRP A 301 -1.62 1.07 11.97
N LYS A 302 -0.89 1.70 12.91
CA LYS A 302 -0.57 1.11 14.22
C LYS A 302 -1.79 0.97 15.15
N GLU A 303 -2.82 1.79 14.91
CA GLU A 303 -4.09 1.75 15.65
C GLU A 303 -5.10 0.77 15.02
N LEU A 304 -4.95 0.53 13.71
CA LEU A 304 -5.87 -0.31 12.94
C LEU A 304 -6.08 -1.71 13.53
N PRO A 305 -5.04 -2.45 14.00
CA PRO A 305 -5.23 -3.76 14.64
C PRO A 305 -6.18 -3.72 15.84
N SER A 306 -6.15 -2.65 16.64
CA SER A 306 -7.03 -2.49 17.80
C SER A 306 -8.49 -2.32 17.35
N LEU A 307 -8.75 -1.51 16.34
CA LEU A 307 -10.09 -1.35 15.79
C LEU A 307 -10.61 -2.62 15.13
N ILE A 308 -9.79 -3.29 14.31
CA ILE A 308 -10.21 -4.56 13.67
C ILE A 308 -10.50 -5.62 14.73
N ALA A 309 -9.69 -5.69 15.80
CA ALA A 309 -9.89 -6.65 16.88
C ALA A 309 -11.26 -6.50 17.59
N GLU A 310 -11.85 -5.31 17.62
CA GLU A 310 -13.18 -5.09 18.17
C GLU A 310 -14.30 -5.70 17.32
N MET A 311 -14.06 -5.95 16.05
CA MET A 311 -15.05 -6.52 15.15
C MET A 311 -15.27 -8.02 15.40
N ASP A 312 -16.46 -8.49 15.04
CA ASP A 312 -16.80 -9.89 14.99
C ASP A 312 -16.73 -10.47 13.58
N ILE A 313 -16.84 -9.61 12.56
CA ILE A 313 -16.80 -9.97 11.13
C ILE A 313 -16.07 -8.84 10.39
N ASN A 314 -15.08 -9.18 9.59
CA ASN A 314 -14.43 -8.27 8.65
C ASN A 314 -15.04 -8.42 7.26
N LEU A 315 -15.52 -7.31 6.68
CA LEU A 315 -16.09 -7.24 5.34
C LEU A 315 -15.00 -6.82 4.35
N ALA A 316 -14.75 -7.63 3.34
CA ALA A 316 -13.77 -7.37 2.30
C ALA A 316 -14.39 -7.53 0.89
N PRO A 317 -15.40 -6.71 0.55
CA PRO A 317 -15.94 -6.70 -0.80
C PRO A 317 -14.90 -6.14 -1.78
N ILE A 318 -14.96 -6.64 -3.02
CA ILE A 318 -14.18 -6.14 -4.13
C ILE A 318 -14.93 -6.46 -5.45
N GLU A 319 -15.04 -5.48 -6.34
CA GLU A 319 -15.67 -5.64 -7.65
C GLU A 319 -14.81 -6.52 -8.56
N GLU A 320 -15.45 -7.38 -9.36
CA GLU A 320 -14.76 -8.17 -10.37
C GLU A 320 -14.29 -7.26 -11.51
N SER A 321 -12.98 -7.05 -11.60
CA SER A 321 -12.34 -6.29 -12.68
C SER A 321 -10.88 -6.71 -12.82
N ILE A 322 -10.29 -6.42 -13.98
CA ILE A 322 -8.86 -6.70 -14.21
C ILE A 322 -7.97 -5.95 -13.22
N PHE A 323 -8.38 -4.74 -12.82
CA PHE A 323 -7.66 -3.94 -11.83
C PHE A 323 -7.72 -4.58 -10.44
N ASN A 324 -8.90 -5.07 -10.05
CA ASN A 324 -9.12 -5.69 -8.76
C ASN A 324 -8.57 -7.13 -8.68
N GLU A 325 -8.50 -7.86 -9.79
CA GLU A 325 -7.79 -9.15 -9.88
C GLU A 325 -6.30 -9.04 -9.52
N ALA A 326 -5.72 -7.85 -9.70
CA ALA A 326 -4.33 -7.56 -9.38
C ALA A 326 -4.08 -7.20 -7.90
N LYS A 327 -5.13 -6.83 -7.14
CA LYS A 327 -5.02 -6.39 -5.74
C LYS A 327 -4.61 -7.51 -4.78
N SER A 328 -3.92 -7.12 -3.70
CA SER A 328 -3.45 -8.04 -2.67
C SER A 328 -4.53 -8.29 -1.59
N GLU A 329 -4.32 -9.36 -0.83
CA GLU A 329 -5.17 -9.88 0.23
C GLU A 329 -5.00 -9.19 1.60
N ASN A 330 -4.43 -8.00 1.67
CA ASN A 330 -4.08 -7.32 2.92
C ASN A 330 -5.23 -7.27 3.94
N LYS A 331 -6.46 -6.92 3.50
CA LYS A 331 -7.63 -6.85 4.39
C LYS A 331 -7.91 -8.16 5.12
N TRP A 332 -7.67 -9.30 4.46
CA TRP A 332 -7.81 -10.61 5.07
C TRP A 332 -6.67 -10.91 6.04
N VAL A 333 -5.43 -10.62 5.68
CA VAL A 333 -4.26 -10.83 6.53
C VAL A 333 -4.36 -9.99 7.80
N GLU A 334 -4.66 -8.71 7.69
CA GLU A 334 -4.83 -7.78 8.82
C GLU A 334 -5.89 -8.28 9.82
N ALA A 335 -7.05 -8.70 9.33
CA ALA A 335 -8.11 -9.27 10.17
C ALA A 335 -7.73 -10.64 10.77
N ALA A 336 -7.05 -11.48 10.01
CA ALA A 336 -6.58 -12.78 10.46
C ALA A 336 -5.60 -12.67 11.63
N LEU A 337 -4.69 -11.71 11.63
CA LEU A 337 -3.72 -11.50 12.70
C LEU A 337 -4.37 -11.16 14.05
N VAL A 338 -5.53 -10.54 14.06
CA VAL A 338 -6.35 -10.28 15.25
C VAL A 338 -7.47 -11.32 15.45
N ARG A 339 -7.46 -12.40 14.68
CA ARG A 339 -8.42 -13.53 14.74
C ARG A 339 -9.87 -13.14 14.45
N VAL A 340 -10.08 -12.13 13.62
CA VAL A 340 -11.39 -11.76 13.11
C VAL A 340 -11.62 -12.47 11.77
N PRO A 341 -12.75 -13.20 11.61
CA PRO A 341 -13.07 -13.88 10.36
C PRO A 341 -13.40 -12.87 9.26
N THR A 342 -12.92 -13.12 8.07
CA THR A 342 -13.22 -12.31 6.88
C THR A 342 -14.26 -13.00 6.01
N ILE A 343 -15.24 -12.23 5.55
CA ILE A 343 -16.08 -12.55 4.39
C ILE A 343 -15.67 -11.64 3.25
N ALA A 344 -15.37 -12.21 2.09
CA ALA A 344 -14.78 -11.50 0.95
C ALA A 344 -15.46 -11.88 -0.37
N SER A 345 -15.34 -11.02 -1.37
CA SER A 345 -15.65 -11.39 -2.76
C SER A 345 -14.70 -12.46 -3.26
N LYS A 346 -15.21 -13.41 -4.05
CA LYS A 346 -14.41 -14.47 -4.66
C LYS A 346 -13.68 -13.95 -5.90
N VAL A 347 -12.72 -13.03 -5.69
CA VAL A 347 -11.97 -12.31 -6.74
C VAL A 347 -10.49 -12.27 -6.38
N GLY A 348 -9.64 -12.43 -7.37
CA GLY A 348 -8.21 -12.15 -7.31
C GLY A 348 -7.47 -12.92 -6.22
N ALA A 349 -6.72 -12.20 -5.40
CA ALA A 349 -5.94 -12.79 -4.33
C ALA A 349 -6.80 -13.41 -3.22
N PHE A 350 -8.02 -12.90 -2.97
CA PHE A 350 -8.91 -13.52 -2.00
C PHE A 350 -9.31 -14.94 -2.41
N ASP A 351 -9.70 -15.16 -3.68
CA ASP A 351 -10.04 -16.48 -4.19
C ASP A 351 -8.86 -17.48 -4.12
N ARG A 352 -7.65 -16.98 -4.34
CA ARG A 352 -6.43 -17.82 -4.33
C ARG A 352 -5.92 -18.16 -2.92
N MET A 353 -6.14 -17.24 -1.95
CA MET A 353 -5.51 -17.32 -0.63
C MET A 353 -6.48 -17.79 0.46
N ILE A 354 -7.77 -17.52 0.33
CA ILE A 354 -8.77 -17.90 1.32
C ILE A 354 -9.31 -19.31 1.01
N GLU A 355 -9.10 -20.24 1.94
CA GLU A 355 -9.76 -21.54 1.90
C GLU A 355 -11.20 -21.36 2.41
N ASN A 356 -12.18 -21.34 1.47
CA ASN A 356 -13.57 -21.03 1.74
C ASN A 356 -14.18 -21.95 2.82
N GLY A 357 -14.82 -21.36 3.82
CA GLY A 357 -15.40 -22.06 4.96
C GLY A 357 -14.39 -22.53 6.01
N LYS A 358 -13.09 -22.30 5.81
CA LYS A 358 -12.02 -22.73 6.74
C LYS A 358 -11.18 -21.56 7.24
N THR A 359 -10.63 -20.72 6.35
CA THR A 359 -9.81 -19.55 6.72
C THR A 359 -10.49 -18.22 6.43
N GLY A 360 -11.70 -18.25 5.91
CA GLY A 360 -12.57 -17.14 5.60
C GLY A 360 -13.78 -17.64 4.83
N VAL A 361 -14.61 -16.72 4.37
CA VAL A 361 -15.79 -17.01 3.56
C VAL A 361 -15.71 -16.23 2.26
N LEU A 362 -15.96 -16.90 1.14
CA LEU A 362 -15.97 -16.31 -0.20
C LEU A 362 -17.39 -16.27 -0.75
N CYS A 363 -17.76 -15.15 -1.36
CA CYS A 363 -19.08 -14.93 -1.96
C CYS A 363 -18.95 -14.37 -3.37
N THR A 364 -19.88 -14.78 -4.26
CA THR A 364 -19.95 -14.35 -5.66
C THR A 364 -21.19 -13.51 -5.97
N SER A 365 -22.22 -13.54 -5.11
CA SER A 365 -23.48 -12.85 -5.31
C SER A 365 -24.02 -12.23 -4.02
N ASN A 366 -24.91 -11.24 -4.14
CA ASN A 366 -25.58 -10.63 -3.00
C ASN A 366 -26.37 -11.64 -2.14
N GLU A 367 -26.91 -12.69 -2.76
CA GLU A 367 -27.63 -13.73 -2.04
C GLU A 367 -26.69 -14.59 -1.20
N GLU A 368 -25.52 -14.92 -1.74
CA GLU A 368 -24.46 -15.60 -0.98
C GLU A 368 -23.94 -14.71 0.15
N TRP A 369 -23.70 -13.41 -0.10
CA TRP A 369 -23.32 -12.47 0.93
C TRP A 369 -24.32 -12.43 2.07
N TYR A 370 -25.62 -12.29 1.76
CA TYR A 370 -26.68 -12.32 2.77
C TYR A 370 -26.67 -13.62 3.58
N THR A 371 -26.68 -14.77 2.89
CA THR A 371 -26.76 -16.07 3.51
C THR A 371 -25.55 -16.36 4.43
N GLN A 372 -24.34 -16.01 3.97
CA GLN A 372 -23.14 -16.25 4.73
C GLN A 372 -22.97 -15.23 5.87
N LEU A 373 -23.36 -13.98 5.69
CA LEU A 373 -23.41 -12.98 6.76
C LEU A 373 -24.39 -13.43 7.85
N GLU A 374 -25.59 -13.87 7.49
CA GLU A 374 -26.57 -14.38 8.43
C GLU A 374 -26.00 -15.53 9.26
N LYS A 375 -25.37 -16.49 8.61
CA LYS A 375 -24.71 -17.61 9.29
C LYS A 375 -23.59 -17.13 10.23
N LEU A 376 -22.78 -16.15 9.81
CA LEU A 376 -21.74 -15.55 10.64
C LEU A 376 -22.35 -14.80 11.83
N VAL A 377 -23.45 -14.05 11.65
CA VAL A 377 -24.14 -13.32 12.73
C VAL A 377 -24.67 -14.28 13.79
N LEU A 378 -25.27 -15.39 13.39
CA LEU A 378 -25.93 -16.34 14.29
C LEU A 378 -24.96 -17.33 14.95
N ASN A 379 -23.78 -17.61 14.37
CA ASN A 379 -22.90 -18.66 14.83
C ASN A 379 -21.54 -18.12 15.30
N SER A 380 -21.45 -17.75 16.57
CA SER A 380 -20.23 -17.21 17.18
C SER A 380 -19.08 -18.22 17.24
N GLU A 381 -19.39 -19.52 17.36
CA GLU A 381 -18.38 -20.57 17.38
C GLU A 381 -17.71 -20.72 16.01
N TRP A 382 -18.51 -20.71 14.95
CA TRP A 382 -17.99 -20.75 13.58
C TRP A 382 -17.15 -19.51 13.26
N ARG A 383 -17.60 -18.29 13.66
CA ARG A 383 -16.76 -17.07 13.58
C ARG A 383 -15.41 -17.29 14.24
N SER A 384 -15.42 -17.77 15.47
CA SER A 384 -14.19 -18.00 16.25
C SER A 384 -13.28 -19.06 15.61
N GLN A 385 -13.85 -20.09 15.02
CA GLN A 385 -13.08 -21.14 14.33
C GLN A 385 -12.42 -20.61 13.06
N LEU A 386 -13.15 -19.86 12.22
CA LEU A 386 -12.63 -19.22 11.01
C LEU A 386 -11.47 -18.28 11.34
N GLY A 387 -11.66 -17.39 12.33
CA GLY A 387 -10.63 -16.43 12.75
C GLY A 387 -9.37 -17.13 13.30
N ARG A 388 -9.51 -18.19 14.10
CA ARG A 388 -8.36 -18.98 14.57
C ARG A 388 -7.62 -19.69 13.44
N ASN A 389 -8.34 -20.22 12.46
CA ASN A 389 -7.73 -20.90 11.32
C ASN A 389 -6.99 -19.93 10.42
N ALA A 390 -7.60 -18.76 10.13
CA ALA A 390 -6.96 -17.69 9.38
C ALA A 390 -5.67 -17.22 10.08
N TYR A 391 -5.71 -16.98 11.39
CA TYR A 391 -4.54 -16.62 12.17
C TYR A 391 -3.42 -17.67 12.08
N ARG A 392 -3.75 -18.97 12.24
CA ARG A 392 -2.74 -20.04 12.15
C ARG A 392 -2.06 -20.09 10.79
N TYR A 393 -2.77 -19.74 9.73
CA TYR A 393 -2.22 -19.68 8.39
C TYR A 393 -1.38 -18.41 8.22
N CYS A 394 -1.96 -17.22 8.47
CA CYS A 394 -1.32 -15.94 8.19
C CYS A 394 -0.11 -15.68 9.08
N SER A 395 -0.15 -16.06 10.37
CA SER A 395 0.99 -15.91 11.28
C SER A 395 2.21 -16.76 10.91
N LYS A 396 2.07 -17.71 9.98
CA LYS A 396 3.16 -18.56 9.49
C LYS A 396 3.55 -18.31 8.03
N LYS A 397 2.62 -17.79 7.22
CA LYS A 397 2.81 -17.71 5.77
C LYS A 397 2.75 -16.28 5.22
N CYS A 398 2.22 -15.33 6.00
CA CYS A 398 2.01 -13.95 5.57
C CYS A 398 2.77 -12.95 6.46
N VAL A 399 3.90 -13.35 7.00
CA VAL A 399 4.76 -12.52 7.87
C VAL A 399 6.17 -12.44 7.31
N THR A 400 6.90 -11.39 7.66
CA THR A 400 8.24 -11.09 7.11
C THR A 400 9.33 -12.04 7.60
N LEU A 401 9.14 -12.65 8.78
CA LEU A 401 10.19 -13.43 9.46
C LEU A 401 10.18 -14.94 9.15
N TYR A 402 9.32 -15.40 8.24
CA TYR A 402 9.20 -16.84 7.93
C TYR A 402 9.25 -17.12 6.43
#